data_38c9637c1ea9b68769a514f26199a092
#
_entry.id   38c9637c1ea9b68769a514f26199a092
#
_cell.length_a   1.000
_cell.length_b   1.000
_cell.length_c   1.000
_cell.angle_alpha   90.00
_cell.angle_beta   90.00
_cell.angle_gamma   90.00
#
_symmetry.space_group_name_H-M   'P 1'
#
loop_
_entity.id
_entity.type
_entity.pdbx_description
1 polymer ?
#
loop_
_entity_poly.entity_id
_entity_poly.type
_entity_poly.pdbx_seq_one_letter_code
_entity_poly.pdbx_strand_id
1 'polypeptide(L)'
;AQGTGNDTTPTISGTTDLPAGESVTLTVTDANGDAQTVTATVQPDGTFSADVPAELAEGSYTVQATATDAAGNTASATTSGNLDTTAPTVTLDAQGTGNDTTPTISGTTDLPAGESVTLTVTDANGDAQTVTATVQPDGTFSADVPAEMAEGNFTVDAAATDAAGNTGTASTSGTVDTTAPTVTLDPQGTGNDTTPTISGTTDLPAGESVTLTVTDAN
;
A
#
# COMPACT_ATOMS: atom_id res chain seq x y z
N ALA A 1 -14.25 10.85 22.19
CA ALA A 1 -12.86 10.53 21.84
C ALA A 1 -12.54 11.13 20.49
N GLN A 2 -11.34 11.65 20.31
CA GLN A 2 -10.90 12.27 19.06
C GLN A 2 -10.45 11.21 18.00
N GLY A 3 -10.26 9.97 18.39
CA GLY A 3 -9.82 8.91 17.48
C GLY A 3 -8.30 8.92 17.22
N THR A 4 -7.88 8.13 16.23
CA THR A 4 -6.52 8.13 15.64
C THR A 4 -6.60 8.80 14.28
N GLY A 5 -5.62 9.66 13.97
CA GLY A 5 -5.53 10.35 12.69
C GLY A 5 -4.12 10.88 12.45
N ASN A 6 -3.85 11.33 11.23
CA ASN A 6 -2.54 11.85 10.80
C ASN A 6 -2.52 13.39 10.64
N ASP A 7 -3.58 14.07 11.06
CA ASP A 7 -3.62 15.54 11.06
C ASP A 7 -2.86 16.07 12.28
N THR A 8 -1.76 16.77 12.06
CA THR A 8 -0.91 17.35 13.12
C THR A 8 -1.55 18.55 13.83
N THR A 9 -2.61 19.13 13.26
CA THR A 9 -3.35 20.27 13.83
C THR A 9 -4.86 19.99 13.88
N PRO A 10 -5.30 18.91 14.56
CA PRO A 10 -6.67 18.44 14.46
C PRO A 10 -7.70 19.47 14.94
N THR A 11 -8.88 19.47 14.35
CA THR A 11 -10.02 20.24 14.84
C THR A 11 -10.62 19.57 16.08
N ILE A 12 -10.63 20.28 17.18
CA ILE A 12 -11.27 19.85 18.42
C ILE A 12 -12.69 20.40 18.48
N SER A 13 -13.67 19.55 18.70
CA SER A 13 -15.07 19.92 18.77
C SER A 13 -15.79 19.35 19.98
N GLY A 14 -16.88 19.99 20.37
CA GLY A 14 -17.70 19.57 21.48
C GLY A 14 -19.01 20.35 21.59
N THR A 15 -19.71 20.15 22.71
CA THR A 15 -20.97 20.85 23.01
C THR A 15 -20.95 21.40 24.43
N THR A 16 -21.67 22.50 24.65
CA THR A 16 -21.86 23.13 25.95
C THR A 16 -23.25 23.75 26.02
N ASP A 17 -23.74 24.02 27.21
CA ASP A 17 -24.96 24.78 27.50
C ASP A 17 -24.73 26.29 27.67
N LEU A 18 -23.51 26.76 27.49
CA LEU A 18 -23.23 28.20 27.48
C LEU A 18 -24.00 28.89 26.37
N PRO A 19 -24.41 30.18 26.57
CA PRO A 19 -25.03 30.96 25.51
C PRO A 19 -24.16 31.09 24.25
N ALA A 20 -24.80 31.22 23.10
CA ALA A 20 -24.11 31.49 21.84
C ALA A 20 -23.28 32.79 21.92
N GLY A 21 -22.05 32.76 21.41
CA GLY A 21 -21.08 33.84 21.48
C GLY A 21 -20.15 33.78 22.68
N GLU A 22 -20.46 32.99 23.69
CA GLU A 22 -19.52 32.72 24.80
C GLU A 22 -18.37 31.83 24.33
N SER A 23 -17.35 31.68 25.20
CA SER A 23 -16.11 31.02 24.84
C SER A 23 -15.85 29.79 25.71
N VAL A 24 -15.34 28.73 25.06
CA VAL A 24 -14.77 27.56 25.72
C VAL A 24 -13.25 27.58 25.51
N THR A 25 -12.49 27.42 26.58
CA THR A 25 -11.03 27.28 26.50
C THR A 25 -10.66 25.81 26.33
N LEU A 26 -9.90 25.52 25.31
CA LEU A 26 -9.35 24.18 25.00
C LEU A 26 -7.85 24.19 25.30
N THR A 27 -7.40 23.31 26.18
CA THR A 27 -5.98 23.04 26.43
C THR A 27 -5.67 21.65 25.85
N VAL A 28 -4.78 21.61 24.87
CA VAL A 28 -4.32 20.38 24.20
C VAL A 28 -2.89 20.12 24.65
N THR A 29 -2.63 18.94 25.18
CA THR A 29 -1.30 18.52 25.62
C THR A 29 -0.88 17.30 24.80
N ASP A 30 0.24 17.41 24.10
CA ASP A 30 0.74 16.37 23.20
C ASP A 30 1.56 15.28 23.94
N ALA A 31 2.10 14.34 23.19
CA ALA A 31 2.88 13.22 23.72
C ALA A 31 4.20 13.64 24.39
N ASN A 32 4.75 14.80 24.04
CA ASN A 32 5.95 15.37 24.68
C ASN A 32 5.62 16.12 25.98
N GLY A 33 4.33 16.37 26.25
CA GLY A 33 3.88 17.20 27.36
C GLY A 33 3.79 18.69 27.04
N ASP A 34 3.95 19.07 25.76
CA ASP A 34 3.81 20.44 25.31
C ASP A 34 2.32 20.81 25.25
N ALA A 35 1.95 21.88 25.98
CA ALA A 35 0.57 22.32 26.10
C ALA A 35 0.29 23.55 25.23
N GLN A 36 -0.79 23.49 24.45
CA GLN A 36 -1.30 24.59 23.64
C GLN A 36 -2.71 24.95 24.11
N THR A 37 -3.05 26.24 24.06
CA THR A 37 -4.37 26.72 24.45
C THR A 37 -5.01 27.47 23.29
N VAL A 38 -6.26 27.13 22.97
CA VAL A 38 -7.08 27.80 21.96
C VAL A 38 -8.48 28.05 22.51
N THR A 39 -9.12 29.13 22.05
CA THR A 39 -10.46 29.50 22.46
C THR A 39 -11.44 29.20 21.32
N ALA A 40 -12.48 28.45 21.60
CA ALA A 40 -13.59 28.15 20.67
C ALA A 40 -14.82 28.98 21.03
N THR A 41 -15.49 29.55 20.04
CA THR A 41 -16.74 30.29 20.23
C THR A 41 -17.95 29.34 20.15
N VAL A 42 -18.87 29.49 21.13
CA VAL A 42 -20.11 28.70 21.17
C VAL A 42 -21.06 29.15 20.07
N GLN A 43 -21.55 28.22 19.26
CA GLN A 43 -22.52 28.45 18.20
C GLN A 43 -23.96 28.47 18.73
N PRO A 44 -24.96 28.96 17.95
CA PRO A 44 -26.36 28.98 18.36
C PRO A 44 -26.97 27.62 18.73
N ASP A 45 -26.41 26.54 18.23
CA ASP A 45 -26.81 25.15 18.51
C ASP A 45 -26.10 24.52 19.72
N GLY A 46 -25.27 25.30 20.44
CA GLY A 46 -24.48 24.84 21.59
C GLY A 46 -23.20 24.11 21.22
N THR A 47 -22.85 24.00 19.93
CA THR A 47 -21.58 23.40 19.51
C THR A 47 -20.43 24.40 19.59
N PHE A 48 -19.22 23.90 19.70
CA PHE A 48 -18.00 24.68 19.54
C PHE A 48 -16.95 23.86 18.82
N SER A 49 -16.05 24.52 18.10
CA SER A 49 -14.88 23.90 17.49
C SER A 49 -13.74 24.89 17.33
N ALA A 50 -12.51 24.38 17.39
CA ALA A 50 -11.30 25.14 17.06
C ALA A 50 -10.18 24.19 16.62
N ASP A 51 -9.36 24.67 15.70
CA ASP A 51 -8.17 23.94 15.26
C ASP A 51 -7.04 24.15 16.28
N VAL A 52 -6.24 23.10 16.50
CA VAL A 52 -5.03 23.19 17.29
C VAL A 52 -4.05 24.16 16.61
N PRO A 53 -3.53 25.19 17.31
CA PRO A 53 -2.84 26.31 16.65
C PRO A 53 -1.43 25.98 16.14
N ALA A 54 -0.79 24.91 16.64
CA ALA A 54 0.51 24.44 16.19
C ALA A 54 0.54 22.91 16.16
N GLU A 55 1.45 22.34 15.38
CA GLU A 55 1.59 20.89 15.22
C GLU A 55 1.80 20.18 16.55
N LEU A 56 1.10 19.09 16.76
CA LEU A 56 1.27 18.16 17.86
C LEU A 56 2.40 17.18 17.57
N ALA A 57 3.08 16.73 18.60
CA ALA A 57 3.99 15.60 18.50
C ALA A 57 3.22 14.29 18.27
N GLU A 58 3.81 13.38 17.50
CA GLU A 58 3.29 12.03 17.26
C GLU A 58 3.08 11.29 18.59
N GLY A 59 1.97 10.57 18.69
CA GLY A 59 1.56 9.82 19.86
C GLY A 59 0.26 10.32 20.47
N SER A 60 -0.01 9.90 21.69
CA SER A 60 -1.25 10.24 22.39
C SER A 60 -1.26 11.69 22.84
N TYR A 61 -2.37 12.38 22.62
CA TYR A 61 -2.61 13.71 23.15
C TYR A 61 -3.89 13.77 23.99
N THR A 62 -3.96 14.72 24.89
CA THR A 62 -5.14 14.97 25.72
C THR A 62 -5.70 16.36 25.47
N VAL A 63 -7.02 16.48 25.54
CA VAL A 63 -7.74 17.74 25.39
C VAL A 63 -8.55 17.97 26.64
N GLN A 64 -8.35 19.12 27.30
CA GLN A 64 -9.23 19.61 28.36
C GLN A 64 -10.00 20.81 27.84
N ALA A 65 -11.33 20.72 27.86
CA ALA A 65 -12.24 21.83 27.60
C ALA A 65 -12.68 22.42 28.93
N THR A 66 -12.62 23.75 29.06
CA THR A 66 -13.08 24.49 30.24
C THR A 66 -14.08 25.56 29.80
N ALA A 67 -15.27 25.51 30.35
CA ALA A 67 -16.34 26.49 30.16
C ALA A 67 -16.57 27.25 31.46
N THR A 68 -16.75 28.59 31.38
CA THR A 68 -17.02 29.43 32.55
C THR A 68 -18.26 30.28 32.26
N ASP A 69 -19.27 30.24 33.13
CA ASP A 69 -20.47 31.06 32.99
C ASP A 69 -20.25 32.51 33.45
N ALA A 70 -21.23 33.38 33.23
CA ALA A 70 -21.19 34.79 33.62
C ALA A 70 -21.11 35.02 35.14
N ALA A 71 -21.44 34.03 35.95
CA ALA A 71 -21.34 34.07 37.40
C ALA A 71 -19.96 33.62 37.92
N GLY A 72 -19.10 33.11 37.02
CA GLY A 72 -17.77 32.61 37.33
C GLY A 72 -17.74 31.12 37.70
N ASN A 73 -18.84 30.36 37.49
CA ASN A 73 -18.83 28.93 37.72
C ASN A 73 -18.14 28.23 36.54
N THR A 74 -17.28 27.24 36.81
CA THR A 74 -16.52 26.54 35.82
C THR A 74 -16.94 25.06 35.70
N ALA A 75 -17.00 24.55 34.47
CA ALA A 75 -17.12 23.15 34.19
C ALA A 75 -15.97 22.71 33.28
N SER A 76 -15.50 21.49 33.43
CA SER A 76 -14.45 20.92 32.55
C SER A 76 -14.77 19.53 32.10
N ALA A 77 -14.30 19.20 30.90
CA ALA A 77 -14.35 17.85 30.31
C ALA A 77 -12.99 17.52 29.70
N THR A 78 -12.64 16.24 29.73
CA THR A 78 -11.36 15.78 29.18
C THR A 78 -11.61 14.65 28.18
N THR A 79 -10.88 14.65 27.09
CA THR A 79 -10.84 13.57 26.09
C THR A 79 -9.42 13.36 25.62
N SER A 80 -9.19 12.31 24.82
CA SER A 80 -7.89 12.00 24.22
C SER A 80 -8.04 11.58 22.77
N GLY A 81 -6.96 11.72 22.02
CA GLY A 81 -6.77 11.22 20.69
C GLY A 81 -5.37 10.64 20.51
N ASN A 82 -5.08 10.13 19.35
CA ASN A 82 -3.76 9.67 18.98
C ASN A 82 -3.38 10.24 17.61
N LEU A 83 -2.23 10.88 17.53
CA LEU A 83 -1.63 11.32 16.28
C LEU A 83 -0.64 10.26 15.83
N ASP A 84 -0.80 9.79 14.61
CA ASP A 84 0.09 8.84 13.95
C ASP A 84 0.37 9.34 12.54
N THR A 85 1.60 9.77 12.31
CA THR A 85 2.06 10.32 11.02
C THR A 85 3.01 9.38 10.31
N THR A 86 3.22 8.17 10.86
CA THR A 86 4.15 7.18 10.34
C THR A 86 3.46 6.30 9.30
N ALA A 87 3.88 6.40 8.04
CA ALA A 87 3.34 5.53 6.99
C ALA A 87 3.78 4.07 7.19
N PRO A 88 2.91 3.08 6.90
CA PRO A 88 3.29 1.69 6.95
C PRO A 88 4.40 1.36 5.94
N THR A 89 5.25 0.41 6.29
CA THR A 89 6.21 -0.13 5.36
C THR A 89 5.54 -1.15 4.43
N VAL A 90 5.93 -1.15 3.17
CA VAL A 90 5.51 -2.16 2.18
C VAL A 90 6.67 -2.51 1.27
N THR A 91 6.80 -3.80 0.95
CA THR A 91 7.79 -4.29 -0.01
C THR A 91 7.11 -5.20 -1.02
N LEU A 92 7.68 -5.30 -2.21
CA LEU A 92 7.26 -6.23 -3.25
C LEU A 92 8.41 -7.18 -3.57
N ASP A 93 8.09 -8.44 -3.78
CA ASP A 93 9.03 -9.42 -4.30
C ASP A 93 9.39 -9.09 -5.76
N ALA A 94 10.63 -9.42 -6.14
CA ALA A 94 11.09 -9.19 -7.51
C ALA A 94 10.28 -10.03 -8.50
N GLN A 95 9.77 -9.40 -9.53
CA GLN A 95 9.10 -10.06 -10.65
C GLN A 95 10.14 -10.37 -11.73
N GLY A 96 10.28 -11.62 -12.11
CA GLY A 96 11.21 -12.03 -13.17
C GLY A 96 10.62 -11.91 -14.58
N THR A 97 11.26 -12.64 -15.53
CA THR A 97 10.67 -12.94 -16.82
C THR A 97 9.97 -14.31 -16.73
N GLY A 98 8.73 -14.40 -17.20
CA GLY A 98 7.93 -15.63 -17.18
C GLY A 98 6.90 -15.66 -18.31
N ASN A 99 6.32 -16.83 -18.57
CA ASN A 99 5.27 -17.01 -19.56
C ASN A 99 3.86 -17.03 -18.95
N ASP A 100 3.75 -16.75 -17.65
CA ASP A 100 2.46 -16.61 -16.97
C ASP A 100 1.90 -15.21 -17.22
N THR A 101 0.73 -15.12 -17.83
CA THR A 101 0.04 -13.87 -18.14
C THR A 101 -0.76 -13.32 -16.95
N THR A 102 -0.91 -14.11 -15.87
CA THR A 102 -1.61 -13.74 -14.62
C THR A 102 -0.78 -14.07 -13.39
N PRO A 103 0.46 -13.58 -13.28
CA PRO A 103 1.36 -13.98 -12.21
C PRO A 103 0.83 -13.62 -10.83
N THR A 104 1.25 -14.38 -9.81
CA THR A 104 1.02 -14.03 -8.41
C THR A 104 1.99 -12.93 -7.98
N ILE A 105 1.47 -11.82 -7.52
CA ILE A 105 2.24 -10.72 -6.93
C ILE A 105 2.27 -10.91 -5.42
N SER A 106 3.45 -10.87 -4.81
CA SER A 106 3.66 -11.05 -3.38
C SER A 106 4.58 -9.99 -2.78
N GLY A 107 4.53 -9.88 -1.46
CA GLY A 107 5.35 -8.94 -0.71
C GLY A 107 5.09 -8.99 0.79
N THR A 108 5.62 -8.01 1.51
CA THR A 108 5.44 -7.87 2.96
C THR A 108 5.05 -6.46 3.37
N THR A 109 4.37 -6.35 4.50
CA THR A 109 4.00 -5.07 5.13
C THR A 109 3.95 -5.24 6.65
N ASP A 110 4.07 -4.13 7.39
CA ASP A 110 3.86 -4.08 8.83
C ASP A 110 2.40 -3.77 9.24
N LEU A 111 1.49 -3.65 8.26
CA LEU A 111 0.06 -3.55 8.57
C LEU A 111 -0.43 -4.77 9.37
N PRO A 112 -1.41 -4.60 10.27
CA PRO A 112 -2.02 -5.71 10.99
C PRO A 112 -2.60 -6.78 10.05
N ALA A 113 -2.56 -8.04 10.50
CA ALA A 113 -3.20 -9.14 9.80
C ALA A 113 -4.70 -8.89 9.58
N GLY A 114 -5.18 -9.16 8.36
CA GLY A 114 -6.55 -8.88 7.93
C GLY A 114 -6.74 -7.54 7.23
N GLU A 115 -5.80 -6.60 7.37
CA GLU A 115 -5.77 -5.37 6.58
C GLU A 115 -5.42 -5.66 5.10
N SER A 116 -5.52 -4.64 4.27
CA SER A 116 -5.41 -4.81 2.83
C SER A 116 -4.30 -3.97 2.22
N VAL A 117 -3.58 -4.56 1.27
CA VAL A 117 -2.67 -3.87 0.36
C VAL A 117 -3.32 -3.81 -1.03
N THR A 118 -3.35 -2.63 -1.63
CA THR A 118 -3.83 -2.44 -3.00
C THR A 118 -2.67 -2.58 -3.97
N LEU A 119 -2.80 -3.46 -4.95
CA LEU A 119 -1.83 -3.68 -6.02
C LEU A 119 -2.41 -3.17 -7.33
N THR A 120 -1.67 -2.32 -8.02
CA THR A 120 -1.99 -1.86 -9.38
C THR A 120 -0.94 -2.41 -10.32
N VAL A 121 -1.35 -3.25 -11.26
CA VAL A 121 -0.48 -3.87 -12.26
C VAL A 121 -0.77 -3.22 -13.60
N THR A 122 0.25 -2.69 -14.26
CA THR A 122 0.13 -2.04 -15.58
C THR A 122 0.98 -2.81 -16.58
N ASP A 123 0.34 -3.33 -17.61
CA ASP A 123 0.98 -4.14 -18.65
C ASP A 123 1.69 -3.31 -19.73
N ALA A 124 2.29 -4.00 -20.71
CA ALA A 124 3.04 -3.38 -21.82
C ALA A 124 2.19 -2.48 -22.74
N ASN A 125 0.87 -2.67 -22.77
CA ASN A 125 -0.05 -1.82 -23.53
C ASN A 125 -0.48 -0.57 -22.72
N GLY A 126 -0.17 -0.52 -21.42
CA GLY A 126 -0.64 0.51 -20.52
C GLY A 126 -2.00 0.20 -19.88
N ASP A 127 -2.51 -1.03 -20.04
CA ASP A 127 -3.75 -1.46 -19.40
C ASP A 127 -3.49 -1.75 -17.92
N ALA A 128 -4.20 -1.03 -17.04
CA ALA A 128 -4.03 -1.15 -15.60
C ALA A 128 -5.12 -2.02 -14.98
N GLN A 129 -4.71 -2.95 -14.10
CA GLN A 129 -5.57 -3.81 -13.31
C GLN A 129 -5.29 -3.57 -11.83
N THR A 130 -6.33 -3.54 -11.01
CA THR A 130 -6.20 -3.38 -9.56
C THR A 130 -6.73 -4.60 -8.85
N VAL A 131 -5.96 -5.11 -7.90
CA VAL A 131 -6.34 -6.22 -7.03
C VAL A 131 -5.97 -5.89 -5.59
N THR A 132 -6.75 -6.41 -4.64
CA THR A 132 -6.52 -6.24 -3.21
C THR A 132 -5.98 -7.55 -2.62
N ALA A 133 -4.83 -7.47 -1.96
CA ALA A 133 -4.24 -8.58 -1.22
C ALA A 133 -4.50 -8.41 0.28
N THR A 134 -4.87 -9.50 0.97
CA THR A 134 -5.07 -9.49 2.42
C THR A 134 -3.77 -9.83 3.14
N VAL A 135 -3.43 -9.04 4.16
CA VAL A 135 -2.24 -9.24 5.00
C VAL A 135 -2.43 -10.47 5.89
N GLN A 136 -1.46 -11.38 5.86
CA GLN A 136 -1.43 -12.60 6.65
C GLN A 136 -0.86 -12.35 8.05
N PRO A 137 -1.01 -13.29 9.01
CA PRO A 137 -0.47 -13.13 10.37
C PRO A 137 1.05 -12.97 10.45
N ASP A 138 1.79 -13.35 9.42
CA ASP A 138 3.25 -13.21 9.32
C ASP A 138 3.70 -11.93 8.59
N GLY A 139 2.75 -11.04 8.24
CA GLY A 139 2.99 -9.79 7.54
C GLY A 139 3.15 -9.94 6.03
N THR A 140 3.02 -11.14 5.46
CA THR A 140 3.04 -11.36 4.01
C THR A 140 1.69 -11.04 3.38
N PHE A 141 1.69 -10.75 2.08
CA PHE A 141 0.49 -10.65 1.27
C PHE A 141 0.75 -11.21 -0.13
N SER A 142 -0.30 -11.71 -0.79
CA SER A 142 -0.22 -12.12 -2.19
C SER A 142 -1.59 -12.04 -2.86
N ALA A 143 -1.57 -11.79 -4.18
CA ALA A 143 -2.76 -11.87 -5.03
C ALA A 143 -2.34 -12.16 -6.47
N ASP A 144 -3.20 -12.90 -7.19
CA ASP A 144 -3.03 -13.15 -8.62
C ASP A 144 -3.55 -11.96 -9.42
N VAL A 145 -2.87 -11.65 -10.52
CA VAL A 145 -3.34 -10.65 -11.48
C VAL A 145 -4.68 -11.14 -12.06
N PRO A 146 -5.77 -10.35 -12.00
CA PRO A 146 -7.12 -10.86 -12.24
C PRO A 146 -7.45 -11.16 -13.71
N ALA A 147 -6.72 -10.58 -14.66
CA ALA A 147 -6.90 -10.83 -16.08
C ALA A 147 -5.55 -10.93 -16.80
N GLU A 148 -5.54 -11.61 -17.95
CA GLU A 148 -4.33 -11.79 -18.76
C GLU A 148 -3.70 -10.45 -19.14
N MET A 149 -2.38 -10.35 -18.97
CA MET A 149 -1.57 -9.22 -19.37
C MET A 149 -1.02 -9.41 -20.79
N ALA A 150 -0.78 -8.30 -21.47
CA ALA A 150 -0.06 -8.29 -22.74
C ALA A 150 1.39 -8.76 -22.57
N GLU A 151 1.93 -9.41 -23.61
CA GLU A 151 3.36 -9.72 -23.70
C GLU A 151 4.21 -8.44 -23.65
N GLY A 152 5.29 -8.48 -22.88
CA GLY A 152 6.21 -7.37 -22.67
C GLY A 152 6.39 -7.01 -21.21
N ASN A 153 6.95 -5.84 -20.95
CA ASN A 153 7.22 -5.38 -19.60
C ASN A 153 5.93 -4.94 -18.88
N PHE A 154 5.84 -5.27 -17.62
CA PHE A 154 4.79 -4.76 -16.73
C PHE A 154 5.37 -4.13 -15.47
N THR A 155 4.61 -3.26 -14.83
CA THR A 155 4.95 -2.66 -13.53
C THR A 155 3.88 -3.01 -12.50
N VAL A 156 4.30 -3.09 -11.25
CA VAL A 156 3.42 -3.31 -10.11
C VAL A 156 3.67 -2.20 -9.10
N ASP A 157 2.62 -1.47 -8.74
CA ASP A 157 2.63 -0.49 -7.67
C ASP A 157 1.76 -1.01 -6.52
N ALA A 158 2.33 -1.07 -5.32
CA ALA A 158 1.64 -1.43 -4.08
C ALA A 158 1.40 -0.19 -3.22
N ALA A 159 0.21 -0.11 -2.62
CA ALA A 159 -0.15 0.91 -1.65
C ALA A 159 -0.77 0.25 -0.42
N ALA A 160 -0.22 0.55 0.75
CA ALA A 160 -0.70 0.12 2.05
C ALA A 160 -1.07 1.36 2.87
N THR A 161 -2.31 1.42 3.39
CA THR A 161 -2.79 2.56 4.17
C THR A 161 -3.19 2.08 5.56
N ASP A 162 -2.67 2.73 6.60
CA ASP A 162 -2.97 2.42 7.99
C ASP A 162 -4.31 3.04 8.47
N ALA A 163 -4.66 2.77 9.73
CA ALA A 163 -5.89 3.27 10.35
C ALA A 163 -5.89 4.79 10.58
N ALA A 164 -4.72 5.44 10.59
CA ALA A 164 -4.58 6.89 10.70
C ALA A 164 -4.72 7.60 9.35
N GLY A 165 -4.61 6.86 8.24
CA GLY A 165 -4.67 7.36 6.87
C GLY A 165 -3.30 7.62 6.24
N ASN A 166 -2.19 7.18 6.86
CA ASN A 166 -0.87 7.26 6.25
C ASN A 166 -0.71 6.15 5.20
N THR A 167 -0.10 6.46 4.07
CA THR A 167 0.07 5.51 2.98
C THR A 167 1.54 5.28 2.66
N GLY A 168 1.96 4.02 2.77
CA GLY A 168 3.24 3.52 2.27
C GLY A 168 3.11 2.93 0.88
N THR A 169 4.14 3.04 0.04
CA THR A 169 4.15 2.55 -1.34
C THR A 169 5.41 1.79 -1.69
N ALA A 170 5.29 0.83 -2.60
CA ALA A 170 6.43 0.12 -3.21
C ALA A 170 6.14 -0.13 -4.68
N SER A 171 7.20 -0.28 -5.49
CA SER A 171 7.06 -0.55 -6.92
C SER A 171 8.07 -1.62 -7.35
N THR A 172 7.67 -2.49 -8.28
CA THR A 172 8.53 -3.50 -8.93
C THR A 172 8.12 -3.65 -10.39
N SER A 173 8.89 -4.41 -11.16
CA SER A 173 8.60 -4.68 -12.57
C SER A 173 9.00 -6.10 -12.95
N GLY A 174 8.35 -6.63 -13.99
CA GLY A 174 8.65 -7.92 -14.59
C GLY A 174 8.41 -7.92 -16.08
N THR A 175 8.50 -9.09 -16.70
CA THR A 175 8.28 -9.27 -18.14
C THR A 175 7.43 -10.53 -18.36
N VAL A 176 6.38 -10.41 -19.16
CA VAL A 176 5.63 -11.53 -19.71
C VAL A 176 6.23 -11.85 -21.09
N ASP A 177 6.70 -13.07 -21.29
CA ASP A 177 7.21 -13.58 -22.56
C ASP A 177 6.51 -14.91 -22.89
N THR A 178 5.55 -14.86 -23.78
CA THR A 178 4.76 -16.02 -24.25
C THR A 178 5.26 -16.54 -25.59
N THR A 179 6.30 -15.92 -26.16
CA THR A 179 6.85 -16.29 -27.46
C THR A 179 7.73 -17.53 -27.34
N ALA A 180 7.29 -18.63 -27.95
CA ALA A 180 8.11 -19.85 -27.98
C ALA A 180 9.34 -19.67 -28.85
N PRO A 181 10.50 -20.22 -28.45
CA PRO A 181 11.69 -20.16 -29.27
C PRO A 181 11.51 -20.98 -30.56
N THR A 182 12.18 -20.56 -31.63
CA THR A 182 12.22 -21.28 -32.88
C THR A 182 13.33 -22.31 -32.88
N VAL A 183 13.07 -23.47 -33.48
CA VAL A 183 14.09 -24.48 -33.73
C VAL A 183 13.88 -25.08 -35.10
N THR A 184 14.97 -25.25 -35.85
CA THR A 184 14.97 -25.94 -37.15
C THR A 184 16.01 -27.04 -37.14
N LEU A 185 15.79 -28.08 -37.92
CA LEU A 185 16.77 -29.15 -38.19
C LEU A 185 17.16 -29.16 -39.65
N ASP A 186 18.44 -29.37 -39.89
CA ASP A 186 18.95 -29.53 -41.22
C ASP A 186 18.47 -30.87 -41.80
N PRO A 187 18.15 -30.94 -43.12
CA PRO A 187 17.71 -32.18 -43.74
C PRO A 187 18.79 -33.29 -43.62
N GLN A 188 18.37 -34.45 -43.15
CA GLN A 188 19.24 -35.62 -43.08
C GLN A 188 19.19 -36.33 -44.43
N GLY A 189 20.35 -36.51 -45.05
CA GLY A 189 20.49 -37.23 -46.33
C GLY A 189 20.53 -38.75 -46.13
N THR A 190 20.53 -39.51 -47.24
CA THR A 190 20.79 -40.94 -47.25
C THR A 190 22.30 -41.17 -47.21
N GLY A 191 22.79 -41.98 -46.28
CA GLY A 191 24.21 -42.25 -46.08
C GLY A 191 24.46 -43.64 -45.50
N ASN A 192 25.70 -44.03 -45.42
CA ASN A 192 26.17 -45.26 -44.74
C ASN A 192 26.81 -44.97 -43.38
N ASP A 193 26.70 -43.75 -42.89
CA ASP A 193 27.15 -43.33 -41.56
C ASP A 193 26.14 -43.81 -40.51
N THR A 194 26.56 -44.65 -39.59
CA THR A 194 25.74 -45.18 -38.48
C THR A 194 25.67 -44.24 -37.26
N THR A 195 26.45 -43.15 -37.26
CA THR A 195 26.49 -42.13 -36.23
C THR A 195 26.40 -40.71 -36.83
N PRO A 196 25.35 -40.38 -37.57
CA PRO A 196 25.27 -39.12 -38.31
C PRO A 196 25.27 -37.91 -37.34
N THR A 197 25.93 -36.83 -37.77
CA THR A 197 25.83 -35.55 -37.07
C THR A 197 24.49 -34.91 -37.40
N ILE A 198 23.72 -34.58 -36.34
CA ILE A 198 22.48 -33.85 -36.46
C ILE A 198 22.78 -32.35 -36.15
N SER A 199 22.41 -31.49 -37.07
CA SER A 199 22.57 -30.04 -36.97
C SER A 199 21.28 -29.30 -37.22
N GLY A 200 21.26 -28.03 -36.76
CA GLY A 200 20.10 -27.16 -36.91
C GLY A 200 20.38 -25.75 -36.34
N THR A 201 19.37 -24.94 -36.31
CA THR A 201 19.46 -23.58 -35.75
C THR A 201 18.36 -23.33 -34.75
N THR A 202 18.60 -22.42 -33.84
CA THR A 202 17.64 -21.91 -32.87
C THR A 202 17.91 -20.43 -32.64
N ASP A 203 16.91 -19.70 -32.16
CA ASP A 203 17.02 -18.30 -31.68
C ASP A 203 17.29 -18.22 -30.18
N LEU A 204 17.42 -19.37 -29.48
CA LEU A 204 17.78 -19.38 -28.06
C LEU A 204 19.13 -18.66 -27.84
N PRO A 205 19.29 -17.95 -26.72
CA PRO A 205 20.56 -17.33 -26.33
C PRO A 205 21.71 -18.32 -26.29
N ALA A 206 22.93 -17.85 -26.60
CA ALA A 206 24.13 -18.66 -26.54
C ALA A 206 24.36 -19.25 -25.13
N GLY A 207 24.50 -20.56 -25.05
CA GLY A 207 24.69 -21.30 -23.80
C GLY A 207 23.43 -22.09 -23.35
N GLU A 208 22.27 -21.80 -23.95
CA GLU A 208 21.05 -22.59 -23.72
C GLU A 208 21.11 -23.93 -24.47
N SER A 209 20.24 -24.88 -24.06
CA SER A 209 20.27 -26.27 -24.56
C SER A 209 19.08 -26.58 -25.44
N VAL A 210 19.35 -27.26 -26.55
CA VAL A 210 18.34 -27.93 -27.40
C VAL A 210 18.48 -29.42 -27.19
N THR A 211 17.39 -30.12 -26.85
CA THR A 211 17.36 -31.57 -26.71
C THR A 211 17.03 -32.21 -28.06
N LEU A 212 17.88 -33.11 -28.52
CA LEU A 212 17.64 -33.91 -29.73
C LEU A 212 17.32 -35.34 -29.33
N THR A 213 16.21 -35.87 -29.84
CA THR A 213 15.83 -37.28 -29.72
C THR A 213 15.92 -37.95 -31.08
N VAL A 214 16.75 -38.96 -31.18
CA VAL A 214 16.90 -39.76 -32.42
C VAL A 214 16.33 -41.14 -32.16
N THR A 215 15.41 -41.59 -33.03
CA THR A 215 14.78 -42.90 -32.96
C THR A 215 15.09 -43.65 -34.22
N ASP A 216 15.59 -44.87 -34.10
CA ASP A 216 15.77 -45.77 -35.25
C ASP A 216 14.50 -46.65 -35.51
N ALA A 217 14.53 -47.44 -36.56
CA ALA A 217 13.38 -48.25 -37.00
C ALA A 217 13.28 -49.64 -36.31
N ASN A 218 14.11 -49.92 -35.26
CA ASN A 218 14.09 -51.23 -34.58
C ASN A 218 13.09 -51.26 -33.42
#